data_a9cc59f57d585f213507cd36e899a5dd
#
_entry.id   a9cc59f57d585f213507cd36e899a5dd
#
_cell.length_a   1.000
_cell.length_b   1.000
_cell.length_c   1.000
_cell.angle_alpha   90.00
_cell.angle_beta   90.00
_cell.angle_gamma   90.00
#
_symmetry.space_group_name_H-M   'P 1'
#
loop_
_entity.id
_entity.type
_entity.pdbx_description
1 polymer ?
#
loop_
_entity_poly.entity_id
_entity_poly.type
_entity_poly.pdbx_seq_one_letter_code
_entity_poly.pdbx_strand_id
1 'polypeptide(L)'
;MLKTLLRVRMAALLAAFTGQSRKRKSQTKGKAAGYAILMLYCFCAFVFLFYASFSQLAAAFFPAGLGWLYFAMFAIMAFALMFIGSVFTAKSQLFEAKDNELLLSMPVPPGMILLSRMAALLAMNFVLELVVALPVFVSWLQYGETSGTGITAFVVIVLVLPLFSLAVSCLFAWLVSLVTSHMRNTTAVTMVISVVFMLAYFLFCFRMNSYVTQLAANGAAIAGALGSAAPLVWLGRAAADGSLADLGLTLLWTVLPFVLAYVLLNRSFIRIVTTRRGQVKVRYEKKAMRASSQDAALYRRELARLTSSSGYMLNAGIGLVFELVLAVLAVVKRRELLGALTAIPELYAAAAPILLLVCMMVSGMVFFTASSVSLEGKSYWIVRSMPVETKKVLQAKLSLSNSLAIAPALLMTLAAALALRLPAAETALLLACQLLFVLLTANVGLMEDLRHCNLDWINETQAAKQGAGVLLSMLLGFGFVVAVGALYFFLLAELMPTTAFLGLILALMAILYALTARWLMTRGVKRFETLR
;
A
#
# COMPACT_ATOMS: atom_id res chain seq x y z
N MET A 1 27.12 -21.46 2.91
CA MET A 1 26.00 -21.27 1.98
C MET A 1 24.87 -20.44 2.59
N LEU A 2 24.22 -20.83 3.69
CA LEU A 2 23.12 -20.05 4.30
C LEU A 2 23.54 -18.61 4.65
N LYS A 3 24.69 -18.41 5.28
CA LYS A 3 25.24 -17.08 5.63
C LYS A 3 25.39 -16.17 4.40
N THR A 4 25.80 -16.72 3.26
CA THR A 4 25.93 -15.97 2.00
C THR A 4 24.57 -15.58 1.44
N LEU A 5 23.60 -16.51 1.42
CA LEU A 5 22.22 -16.25 1.00
C LEU A 5 21.56 -15.16 1.87
N LEU A 6 21.70 -15.26 3.20
CA LEU A 6 21.20 -14.26 4.14
C LEU A 6 21.83 -12.89 3.88
N ARG A 7 23.15 -12.82 3.74
CA ARG A 7 23.86 -11.56 3.44
C ARG A 7 23.35 -10.91 2.15
N VAL A 8 23.18 -11.70 1.08
CA VAL A 8 22.68 -11.18 -0.21
C VAL A 8 21.25 -10.67 -0.07
N ARG A 9 20.37 -11.39 0.65
CA ARG A 9 18.98 -10.97 0.84
C ARG A 9 18.85 -9.76 1.75
N MET A 10 19.61 -9.72 2.86
CA MET A 10 19.62 -8.54 3.73
C MET A 10 20.17 -7.31 3.01
N ALA A 11 21.22 -7.47 2.19
CA ALA A 11 21.74 -6.40 1.36
C ALA A 11 20.70 -5.94 0.30
N ALA A 12 19.93 -6.87 -0.28
CA ALA A 12 18.85 -6.54 -1.20
C ALA A 12 17.69 -5.79 -0.52
N LEU A 13 17.31 -6.19 0.70
CA LEU A 13 16.32 -5.47 1.52
C LEU A 13 16.81 -4.05 1.84
N LEU A 14 18.03 -3.90 2.35
CA LEU A 14 18.62 -2.58 2.64
C LEU A 14 18.70 -1.71 1.39
N ALA A 15 19.08 -2.29 0.24
CA ALA A 15 19.11 -1.58 -1.03
C ALA A 15 17.70 -1.15 -1.49
N ALA A 16 16.66 -1.93 -1.20
CA ALA A 16 15.28 -1.58 -1.48
C ALA A 16 14.82 -0.39 -0.60
N PHE A 17 15.17 -0.38 0.69
CA PHE A 17 14.87 0.73 1.60
C PHE A 17 15.66 2.00 1.31
N THR A 18 16.92 1.89 0.87
CA THR A 18 17.78 3.04 0.57
C THR A 18 17.69 3.53 -0.88
N GLY A 19 16.88 2.89 -1.72
CA GLY A 19 16.75 3.23 -3.14
C GLY A 19 18.03 2.98 -3.96
N GLN A 20 19.02 2.28 -3.40
CA GLN A 20 20.29 1.99 -4.06
C GLN A 20 20.14 0.81 -5.05
N SER A 21 19.87 1.11 -6.32
CA SER A 21 20.10 0.15 -7.40
C SER A 21 21.59 0.02 -7.67
N ARG A 22 22.11 -1.20 -7.69
CA ARG A 22 23.53 -1.57 -7.80
C ARG A 22 24.27 -0.97 -9.02
N LYS A 23 23.58 -0.48 -10.02
CA LYS A 23 24.15 0.12 -11.26
C LYS A 23 24.28 1.66 -11.23
N ARG A 24 23.67 2.36 -10.26
CA ARG A 24 23.81 3.82 -10.16
C ARG A 24 24.98 4.20 -9.25
N LYS A 25 26.18 4.20 -9.82
CA LYS A 25 27.45 4.59 -9.21
C LYS A 25 27.54 6.07 -8.82
N SER A 26 26.45 6.81 -8.88
CA SER A 26 26.40 8.25 -8.58
C SER A 26 25.02 8.70 -8.08
N GLN A 27 24.53 8.10 -6.99
CA GLN A 27 23.60 8.88 -6.18
C GLN A 27 24.46 9.78 -5.28
N THR A 28 24.31 11.10 -5.47
CA THR A 28 24.88 12.09 -4.54
C THR A 28 24.42 11.74 -3.14
N LYS A 29 25.37 11.78 -2.15
CA LYS A 29 25.11 11.50 -0.73
C LYS A 29 23.84 12.19 -0.21
N GLY A 30 23.50 13.37 -0.77
CA GLY A 30 22.28 14.12 -0.44
C GLY A 30 20.95 13.42 -0.81
N LYS A 31 20.88 12.68 -1.92
CA LYS A 31 19.64 11.95 -2.28
C LYS A 31 19.38 10.74 -1.36
N ALA A 32 20.45 10.02 -0.99
CA ALA A 32 20.35 8.91 -0.04
C ALA A 32 19.95 9.43 1.36
N ALA A 33 20.49 10.56 1.80
CA ALA A 33 20.10 11.22 3.03
C ALA A 33 18.62 11.67 3.01
N GLY A 34 18.15 12.24 1.90
CA GLY A 34 16.74 12.64 1.74
C GLY A 34 15.77 11.46 1.87
N TYR A 35 16.07 10.30 1.27
CA TYR A 35 15.26 9.09 1.45
C TYR A 35 15.29 8.57 2.90
N ALA A 36 16.44 8.60 3.56
CA ALA A 36 16.56 8.19 4.95
C ALA A 36 15.76 9.10 5.89
N ILE A 37 15.79 10.41 5.68
CA ILE A 37 15.01 11.39 6.44
C ILE A 37 13.51 11.16 6.23
N LEU A 38 13.06 10.97 4.99
CA LEU A 38 11.66 10.69 4.69
C LEU A 38 11.18 9.40 5.36
N MET A 39 11.97 8.33 5.30
CA MET A 39 11.65 7.06 5.97
C MET A 39 11.60 7.22 7.50
N LEU A 40 12.55 7.96 8.07
CA LEU A 40 12.56 8.27 9.49
C LEU A 40 11.33 9.09 9.89
N TYR A 41 10.96 10.10 9.10
CA TYR A 41 9.75 10.88 9.32
C TYR A 41 8.50 10.01 9.31
N CYS A 42 8.33 9.16 8.30
CA CYS A 42 7.20 8.23 8.25
C CYS A 42 7.17 7.28 9.45
N PHE A 43 8.33 6.72 9.84
CA PHE A 43 8.43 5.86 11.01
C PHE A 43 8.01 6.60 12.29
N CYS A 44 8.54 7.80 12.53
CA CYS A 44 8.20 8.63 13.69
C CYS A 44 6.71 9.03 13.70
N ALA A 45 6.13 9.34 12.54
CA ALA A 45 4.71 9.68 12.43
C ALA A 45 3.81 8.50 12.83
N PHE A 46 4.14 7.28 12.40
CA PHE A 46 3.42 6.07 12.81
C PHE A 46 3.61 5.75 14.30
N VAL A 47 4.83 5.87 14.82
CA VAL A 47 5.13 5.70 16.25
C VAL A 47 4.31 6.69 17.09
N PHE A 48 4.21 7.95 16.66
CA PHE A 48 3.39 8.96 17.34
C PHE A 48 1.90 8.64 17.31
N LEU A 49 1.38 8.15 16.16
CA LEU A 49 -0.02 7.74 16.04
C LEU A 49 -0.36 6.61 17.01
N PHE A 50 0.48 5.58 17.10
CA PHE A 50 0.29 4.48 18.03
C PHE A 50 0.49 4.92 19.48
N TYR A 51 1.41 5.84 19.75
CA TYR A 51 1.60 6.41 21.09
C TYR A 51 0.31 7.09 21.60
N ALA A 52 -0.32 7.92 20.77
CA ALA A 52 -1.57 8.58 21.13
C ALA A 52 -2.70 7.57 21.48
N SER A 53 -2.77 6.43 20.78
CA SER A 53 -3.73 5.37 21.04
C SER A 53 -3.39 4.56 22.30
N PHE A 54 -2.14 4.14 22.45
CA PHE A 54 -1.72 3.29 23.57
C PHE A 54 -1.58 4.05 24.89
N SER A 55 -1.30 5.36 24.88
CA SER A 55 -1.32 6.18 26.09
C SER A 55 -2.73 6.28 26.70
N GLN A 56 -3.77 6.40 25.86
CA GLN A 56 -5.16 6.36 26.32
C GLN A 56 -5.53 5.01 26.94
N LEU A 57 -5.13 3.90 26.31
CA LEU A 57 -5.36 2.56 26.83
C LEU A 57 -4.59 2.32 28.14
N ALA A 58 -3.33 2.77 28.21
CA ALA A 58 -2.51 2.65 29.41
C ALA A 58 -3.13 3.40 30.60
N ALA A 59 -3.54 4.65 30.38
CA ALA A 59 -4.20 5.46 31.41
C ALA A 59 -5.53 4.86 31.92
N ALA A 60 -6.23 4.08 31.08
CA ALA A 60 -7.47 3.43 31.47
C ALA A 60 -7.24 2.06 32.14
N PHE A 61 -6.30 1.24 31.64
CA PHE A 61 -6.17 -0.16 32.04
C PHE A 61 -5.27 -0.39 33.25
N PHE A 62 -4.16 0.36 33.42
CA PHE A 62 -3.28 0.16 34.57
C PHE A 62 -3.95 0.50 35.89
N PRO A 63 -4.67 1.62 36.07
CA PRO A 63 -5.38 1.91 37.29
C PRO A 63 -6.52 0.93 37.58
N ALA A 64 -7.08 0.30 36.53
CA ALA A 64 -8.15 -0.70 36.65
C ALA A 64 -7.64 -2.13 36.95
N GLY A 65 -6.32 -2.35 37.10
CA GLY A 65 -5.73 -3.67 37.29
C GLY A 65 -5.79 -4.58 36.05
N LEU A 66 -5.99 -4.01 34.88
CA LEU A 66 -6.11 -4.72 33.60
C LEU A 66 -4.82 -4.65 32.76
N GLY A 67 -3.65 -4.62 33.42
CA GLY A 67 -2.35 -4.54 32.73
C GLY A 67 -2.13 -5.65 31.71
N TRP A 68 -2.60 -6.87 31.99
CA TRP A 68 -2.52 -7.97 31.03
C TRP A 68 -3.29 -7.67 29.71
N LEU A 69 -4.43 -6.99 29.79
CA LEU A 69 -5.23 -6.63 28.62
C LEU A 69 -4.52 -5.60 27.75
N TYR A 70 -3.76 -4.68 28.35
CA TYR A 70 -2.93 -3.73 27.63
C TYR A 70 -1.93 -4.43 26.71
N PHE A 71 -1.19 -5.42 27.22
CA PHE A 71 -0.24 -6.18 26.41
C PHE A 71 -0.91 -7.15 25.43
N ALA A 72 -2.10 -7.67 25.77
CA ALA A 72 -2.91 -8.42 24.80
C ALA A 72 -3.32 -7.56 23.60
N MET A 73 -3.72 -6.29 23.83
CA MET A 73 -4.01 -5.33 22.74
C MET A 73 -2.77 -5.02 21.92
N PHE A 74 -1.61 -4.86 22.55
CA PHE A 74 -0.34 -4.75 21.83
C PHE A 74 -0.11 -5.93 20.89
N ALA A 75 -0.27 -7.16 21.38
CA ALA A 75 -0.06 -8.36 20.59
C ALA A 75 -1.00 -8.45 19.38
N ILE A 76 -2.28 -8.14 19.57
CA ILE A 76 -3.28 -8.12 18.49
C ILE A 76 -2.93 -7.08 17.44
N MET A 77 -2.58 -5.85 17.86
CA MET A 77 -2.26 -4.77 16.94
C MET A 77 -0.95 -5.01 16.17
N ALA A 78 0.10 -5.45 16.88
CA ALA A 78 1.37 -5.80 16.27
C ALA A 78 1.21 -6.97 15.29
N PHE A 79 0.46 -8.02 15.67
CA PHE A 79 0.14 -9.14 14.78
C PHE A 79 -0.60 -8.67 13.53
N ALA A 80 -1.65 -7.85 13.68
CA ALA A 80 -2.43 -7.35 12.55
C ALA A 80 -1.55 -6.55 11.57
N LEU A 81 -0.71 -5.64 12.08
CA LEU A 81 0.19 -4.84 11.26
C LEU A 81 1.23 -5.70 10.52
N MET A 82 1.87 -6.64 11.23
CA MET A 82 2.83 -7.58 10.65
C MET A 82 2.19 -8.50 9.62
N PHE A 83 1.03 -9.07 9.92
CA PHE A 83 0.32 -9.98 9.03
C PHE A 83 -0.05 -9.30 7.72
N ILE A 84 -0.62 -8.11 7.78
CA ILE A 84 -1.02 -7.32 6.60
C ILE A 84 0.20 -6.93 5.78
N GLY A 85 1.27 -6.46 6.42
CA GLY A 85 2.51 -6.07 5.75
C GLY A 85 3.24 -7.23 5.07
N SER A 86 3.14 -8.44 5.63
CA SER A 86 3.92 -9.59 5.16
C SER A 86 3.16 -10.57 4.28
N VAL A 87 1.84 -10.70 4.37
CA VAL A 87 1.08 -11.77 3.73
C VAL A 87 1.23 -11.83 2.20
N PHE A 88 1.11 -10.69 1.51
CA PHE A 88 1.26 -10.64 0.05
C PHE A 88 2.73 -10.70 -0.37
N THR A 89 3.62 -10.12 0.45
CA THR A 89 5.07 -10.19 0.25
C THR A 89 5.56 -11.62 0.41
N ALA A 90 5.02 -12.37 1.38
CA ALA A 90 5.34 -13.78 1.57
C ALA A 90 4.98 -14.62 0.33
N LYS A 91 3.77 -14.43 -0.26
CA LYS A 91 3.40 -15.12 -1.50
C LYS A 91 4.39 -14.86 -2.62
N SER A 92 4.72 -13.60 -2.88
CA SER A 92 5.62 -13.22 -3.97
C SER A 92 7.06 -13.68 -3.74
N GLN A 93 7.57 -13.60 -2.53
CA GLN A 93 8.96 -14.00 -2.20
C GLN A 93 9.15 -15.51 -2.05
N LEU A 94 8.17 -16.23 -1.51
CA LEU A 94 8.30 -17.67 -1.29
C LEU A 94 8.02 -18.47 -2.56
N PHE A 95 6.94 -18.13 -3.29
CA PHE A 95 6.43 -18.99 -4.36
C PHE A 95 6.58 -18.41 -5.76
N GLU A 96 6.59 -17.08 -5.91
CA GLU A 96 6.59 -16.40 -7.20
C GLU A 96 7.92 -15.73 -7.56
N ALA A 97 8.97 -15.98 -6.78
CA ALA A 97 10.26 -15.35 -6.99
C ALA A 97 10.93 -15.81 -8.29
N LYS A 98 11.36 -14.85 -9.10
CA LYS A 98 12.01 -15.11 -10.42
C LYS A 98 13.37 -15.80 -10.30
N ASP A 99 13.99 -15.79 -9.13
CA ASP A 99 15.26 -16.47 -8.83
C ASP A 99 15.11 -17.96 -8.50
N ASN A 100 13.89 -18.51 -8.52
CA ASN A 100 13.62 -19.90 -8.20
C ASN A 100 14.37 -20.87 -9.12
N GLU A 101 14.29 -20.66 -10.44
CA GLU A 101 14.94 -21.54 -11.42
C GLU A 101 16.45 -21.53 -11.24
N LEU A 102 17.04 -20.35 -11.02
CA LEU A 102 18.48 -20.20 -10.80
C LEU A 102 18.93 -20.87 -9.49
N LEU A 103 18.21 -20.63 -8.39
CA LEU A 103 18.61 -21.18 -7.08
C LEU A 103 18.39 -22.70 -6.99
N LEU A 104 17.36 -23.23 -7.64
CA LEU A 104 17.10 -24.67 -7.67
C LEU A 104 18.05 -25.42 -8.62
N SER A 105 18.69 -24.76 -9.59
CA SER A 105 19.73 -25.35 -10.42
C SER A 105 21.11 -25.41 -9.73
N MET A 106 21.27 -24.66 -8.62
CA MET A 106 22.50 -24.70 -7.82
C MET A 106 22.46 -25.85 -6.80
N PRO A 107 23.60 -26.37 -6.36
CA PRO A 107 23.69 -27.43 -5.34
C PRO A 107 23.39 -26.84 -3.93
N VAL A 108 22.21 -26.23 -3.76
CA VAL A 108 21.75 -25.65 -2.50
C VAL A 108 20.49 -26.38 -2.04
N PRO A 109 20.46 -26.92 -0.81
CA PRO A 109 19.26 -27.55 -0.28
C PRO A 109 18.06 -26.61 -0.31
N PRO A 110 16.88 -27.06 -0.80
CA PRO A 110 15.67 -26.23 -0.92
C PRO A 110 15.25 -25.59 0.41
N GLY A 111 15.44 -26.29 1.53
CA GLY A 111 15.17 -25.76 2.88
C GLY A 111 16.03 -24.55 3.24
N MET A 112 17.27 -24.47 2.76
CA MET A 112 18.11 -23.27 2.99
C MET A 112 17.62 -22.07 2.17
N ILE A 113 17.10 -22.32 0.96
CA ILE A 113 16.49 -21.27 0.13
C ILE A 113 15.26 -20.73 0.85
N LEU A 114 14.37 -21.62 1.30
CA LEU A 114 13.17 -21.28 2.04
C LEU A 114 13.51 -20.49 3.32
N LEU A 115 14.43 -21.01 4.14
CA LEU A 115 14.83 -20.37 5.39
C LEU A 115 15.43 -18.97 5.17
N SER A 116 16.22 -18.78 4.11
CA SER A 116 16.77 -17.47 3.78
C SER A 116 15.71 -16.44 3.40
N ARG A 117 14.60 -16.88 2.78
CA ARG A 117 13.47 -16.05 2.43
C ARG A 117 12.62 -15.71 3.65
N MET A 118 12.36 -16.71 4.49
CA MET A 118 11.63 -16.51 5.76
C MET A 118 12.39 -15.56 6.69
N ALA A 119 13.71 -15.63 6.75
CA ALA A 119 14.53 -14.71 7.54
C ALA A 119 14.44 -13.25 7.03
N ALA A 120 14.35 -13.06 5.72
CA ALA A 120 14.15 -11.73 5.14
C ALA A 120 12.76 -11.15 5.48
N LEU A 121 11.71 -11.99 5.45
CA LEU A 121 10.36 -11.61 5.86
C LEU A 121 10.29 -11.34 7.38
N LEU A 122 11.01 -12.13 8.18
CA LEU A 122 11.11 -11.94 9.63
C LEU A 122 11.72 -10.58 9.96
N ALA A 123 12.82 -10.20 9.28
CA ALA A 123 13.44 -8.90 9.48
C ALA A 123 12.47 -7.74 9.14
N MET A 124 11.63 -7.90 8.12
CA MET A 124 10.60 -6.93 7.77
C MET A 124 9.51 -6.85 8.85
N ASN A 125 9.08 -7.99 9.39
CA ASN A 125 8.11 -8.04 10.49
C ASN A 125 8.63 -7.36 11.75
N PHE A 126 9.91 -7.52 12.10
CA PHE A 126 10.54 -6.80 13.22
C PHE A 126 10.45 -5.29 13.08
N VAL A 127 10.69 -4.76 11.87
CA VAL A 127 10.57 -3.30 11.63
C VAL A 127 9.13 -2.84 11.84
N LEU A 128 8.15 -3.60 11.37
CA LEU A 128 6.72 -3.27 11.55
C LEU A 128 6.29 -3.37 13.02
N GLU A 129 6.78 -4.37 13.73
CA GLU A 129 6.48 -4.54 15.16
C GLU A 129 7.04 -3.41 16.01
N LEU A 130 8.27 -2.96 15.75
CA LEU A 130 8.89 -1.86 16.49
C LEU A 130 8.08 -0.56 16.41
N VAL A 131 7.33 -0.34 15.32
CA VAL A 131 6.41 0.80 15.20
C VAL A 131 5.33 0.80 16.29
N VAL A 132 4.90 -0.37 16.74
CA VAL A 132 3.88 -0.54 17.80
C VAL A 132 4.55 -0.75 19.16
N ALA A 133 5.62 -1.55 19.22
CA ALA A 133 6.28 -1.92 20.49
C ALA A 133 6.92 -0.73 21.20
N LEU A 134 7.53 0.21 20.45
CA LEU A 134 8.15 1.39 21.05
C LEU A 134 7.13 2.28 21.78
N PRO A 135 6.01 2.72 21.16
CA PRO A 135 5.01 3.51 21.88
C PRO A 135 4.36 2.76 23.03
N VAL A 136 4.13 1.45 22.89
CA VAL A 136 3.61 0.61 23.98
C VAL A 136 4.56 0.62 25.17
N PHE A 137 5.85 0.43 24.94
CA PHE A 137 6.86 0.47 26.00
C PHE A 137 6.93 1.83 26.69
N VAL A 138 6.93 2.93 25.92
CA VAL A 138 6.96 4.30 26.48
C VAL A 138 5.71 4.60 27.30
N SER A 139 4.53 4.24 26.82
CA SER A 139 3.27 4.44 27.53
C SER A 139 3.21 3.58 28.81
N TRP A 140 3.76 2.37 28.77
CA TRP A 140 3.85 1.52 29.97
C TRP A 140 4.74 2.14 31.04
N LEU A 141 5.91 2.70 30.67
CA LEU A 141 6.80 3.40 31.59
C LEU A 141 6.13 4.62 32.26
N GLN A 142 5.16 5.25 31.58
CA GLN A 142 4.48 6.45 32.11
C GLN A 142 3.30 6.13 33.05
N TYR A 143 2.56 5.06 32.79
CA TYR A 143 1.28 4.80 33.45
C TYR A 143 1.26 3.50 34.28
N GLY A 144 2.19 2.59 34.05
CA GLY A 144 2.21 1.28 34.68
C GLY A 144 3.37 1.08 35.66
N GLU A 145 3.20 0.14 36.56
CA GLU A 145 4.29 -0.33 37.42
C GLU A 145 5.20 -1.26 36.60
N THR A 146 6.50 -0.96 36.59
CA THR A 146 7.49 -1.74 35.83
C THR A 146 8.29 -2.63 36.78
N SER A 147 8.28 -3.93 36.52
CA SER A 147 9.17 -4.89 37.18
C SER A 147 10.32 -5.29 36.23
N GLY A 148 11.49 -5.61 36.76
CA GLY A 148 12.61 -6.08 35.93
C GLY A 148 12.27 -7.36 35.17
N THR A 149 11.49 -8.27 35.78
CA THR A 149 10.97 -9.48 35.15
C THR A 149 9.96 -9.18 34.03
N GLY A 150 9.07 -8.20 34.24
CA GLY A 150 8.12 -7.75 33.22
C GLY A 150 8.81 -7.13 32.00
N ILE A 151 9.82 -6.29 32.22
CA ILE A 151 10.60 -5.69 31.12
C ILE A 151 11.32 -6.78 30.30
N THR A 152 11.97 -7.73 30.98
CA THR A 152 12.62 -8.85 30.28
C THR A 152 11.63 -9.71 29.52
N ALA A 153 10.46 -10.00 30.09
CA ALA A 153 9.39 -10.72 29.42
C ALA A 153 8.88 -9.97 28.19
N PHE A 154 8.64 -8.66 28.29
CA PHE A 154 8.22 -7.84 27.15
C PHE A 154 9.25 -7.86 26.01
N VAL A 155 10.55 -7.70 26.30
CA VAL A 155 11.62 -7.78 25.29
C VAL A 155 11.63 -9.15 24.61
N VAL A 156 11.48 -10.25 25.40
CA VAL A 156 11.41 -11.61 24.84
C VAL A 156 10.17 -11.77 23.95
N ILE A 157 9.02 -11.24 24.36
CA ILE A 157 7.77 -11.27 23.56
C ILE A 157 7.98 -10.55 22.24
N VAL A 158 8.56 -9.34 22.24
CA VAL A 158 8.88 -8.56 21.01
C VAL A 158 9.83 -9.34 20.10
N LEU A 159 10.74 -10.15 20.63
CA LEU A 159 11.64 -10.98 19.82
C LEU A 159 10.96 -12.21 19.19
N VAL A 160 9.88 -12.71 19.81
CA VAL A 160 9.27 -14.00 19.42
C VAL A 160 7.94 -13.85 18.68
N LEU A 161 7.18 -12.79 18.96
CA LEU A 161 5.88 -12.53 18.34
C LEU A 161 5.94 -12.47 16.79
N PRO A 162 6.99 -11.92 16.15
CA PRO A 162 7.12 -11.92 14.70
C PRO A 162 7.22 -13.33 14.10
N LEU A 163 7.68 -14.33 14.84
CA LEU A 163 7.70 -15.72 14.38
C LEU A 163 6.30 -16.27 14.18
N PHE A 164 5.39 -15.99 15.12
CA PHE A 164 3.99 -16.39 15.00
C PHE A 164 3.32 -15.70 13.80
N SER A 165 3.50 -14.39 13.66
CA SER A 165 2.96 -13.64 12.52
C SER A 165 3.49 -14.14 11.19
N LEU A 166 4.79 -14.45 11.12
CA LEU A 166 5.41 -15.03 9.93
C LEU A 166 4.85 -16.41 9.60
N ALA A 167 4.64 -17.27 10.62
CA ALA A 167 4.05 -18.60 10.43
C ALA A 167 2.66 -18.49 9.78
N VAL A 168 1.78 -17.65 10.34
CA VAL A 168 0.43 -17.45 9.82
C VAL A 168 0.46 -16.84 8.42
N SER A 169 1.31 -15.83 8.17
CA SER A 169 1.47 -15.20 6.86
C SER A 169 1.96 -16.19 5.79
N CYS A 170 2.91 -17.04 6.13
CA CYS A 170 3.44 -18.07 5.23
C CYS A 170 2.40 -19.16 4.93
N LEU A 171 1.64 -19.60 5.92
CA LEU A 171 0.56 -20.57 5.73
C LEU A 171 -0.56 -19.99 4.86
N PHE A 172 -0.93 -18.74 5.10
CA PHE A 172 -1.92 -18.07 4.27
C PHE A 172 -1.43 -17.90 2.82
N ALA A 173 -0.17 -17.49 2.64
CA ALA A 173 0.47 -17.39 1.33
C ALA A 173 0.50 -18.75 0.61
N TRP A 174 0.74 -19.84 1.35
CA TRP A 174 0.68 -21.20 0.85
C TRP A 174 -0.73 -21.59 0.39
N LEU A 175 -1.76 -21.33 1.20
CA LEU A 175 -3.16 -21.57 0.84
C LEU A 175 -3.58 -20.79 -0.40
N VAL A 176 -3.26 -19.50 -0.45
CA VAL A 176 -3.54 -18.66 -1.62
C VAL A 176 -2.81 -19.19 -2.86
N SER A 177 -1.57 -19.65 -2.72
CA SER A 177 -0.82 -20.25 -3.83
C SER A 177 -1.44 -21.56 -4.32
N LEU A 178 -1.95 -22.40 -3.42
CA LEU A 178 -2.67 -23.62 -3.79
C LEU A 178 -3.95 -23.31 -4.55
N VAL A 179 -4.79 -22.41 -4.06
CA VAL A 179 -6.05 -22.01 -4.70
C VAL A 179 -5.77 -21.41 -6.08
N THR A 180 -4.80 -20.49 -6.16
CA THR A 180 -4.49 -19.81 -7.43
C THR A 180 -3.83 -20.71 -8.45
N SER A 181 -3.14 -21.80 -8.05
CA SER A 181 -2.50 -22.74 -8.97
C SER A 181 -3.51 -23.50 -9.84
N HIS A 182 -4.74 -23.68 -9.38
CA HIS A 182 -5.80 -24.40 -10.08
C HIS A 182 -6.71 -23.49 -10.92
N MET A 183 -6.51 -22.17 -10.88
CA MET A 183 -7.41 -21.22 -11.52
C MET A 183 -6.87 -20.73 -12.87
N ARG A 184 -7.79 -20.60 -13.84
CA ARG A 184 -7.48 -20.12 -15.20
C ARG A 184 -6.97 -18.68 -15.23
N ASN A 185 -7.47 -17.83 -14.33
CA ASN A 185 -7.09 -16.43 -14.24
C ASN A 185 -6.56 -16.07 -12.84
N THR A 186 -5.32 -16.48 -12.57
CA THR A 186 -4.66 -16.28 -11.28
C THR A 186 -4.54 -14.82 -10.89
N THR A 187 -4.35 -13.93 -11.86
CA THR A 187 -4.19 -12.48 -11.63
C THR A 187 -5.48 -11.85 -11.10
N ALA A 188 -6.62 -12.13 -11.74
CA ALA A 188 -7.92 -11.59 -11.33
C ALA A 188 -8.31 -12.07 -9.92
N VAL A 189 -8.10 -13.36 -9.61
CA VAL A 189 -8.42 -13.91 -8.29
C VAL A 189 -7.53 -13.32 -7.20
N THR A 190 -6.23 -13.24 -7.45
CA THR A 190 -5.30 -12.58 -6.51
C THR A 190 -5.71 -11.13 -6.27
N MET A 191 -6.14 -10.43 -7.31
CA MET A 191 -6.60 -9.05 -7.20
C MET A 191 -7.86 -8.93 -6.34
N VAL A 192 -8.90 -9.74 -6.60
CA VAL A 192 -10.14 -9.72 -5.80
C VAL A 192 -9.84 -10.01 -4.33
N ILE A 193 -9.06 -11.05 -4.04
CA ILE A 193 -8.66 -11.38 -2.66
C ILE A 193 -7.93 -10.21 -2.02
N SER A 194 -6.99 -9.57 -2.73
CA SER A 194 -6.23 -8.45 -2.21
C SER A 194 -7.09 -7.22 -1.95
N VAL A 195 -8.04 -6.92 -2.83
CA VAL A 195 -8.97 -5.79 -2.67
C VAL A 195 -9.91 -6.03 -1.49
N VAL A 196 -10.51 -7.23 -1.39
CA VAL A 196 -11.40 -7.57 -0.25
C VAL A 196 -10.64 -7.49 1.07
N PHE A 197 -9.43 -8.05 1.13
CA PHE A 197 -8.59 -8.00 2.32
C PHE A 197 -8.24 -6.56 2.70
N MET A 198 -7.90 -5.73 1.74
CA MET A 198 -7.57 -4.34 1.96
C MET A 198 -8.77 -3.51 2.41
N LEU A 199 -9.97 -3.74 1.82
CA LEU A 199 -11.19 -3.09 2.27
C LEU A 199 -11.55 -3.47 3.71
N ALA A 200 -11.43 -4.75 4.06
CA ALA A 200 -11.63 -5.22 5.43
C ALA A 200 -10.65 -4.54 6.40
N TYR A 201 -9.39 -4.40 6.00
CA TYR A 201 -8.38 -3.68 6.78
C TYR A 201 -8.72 -2.20 6.97
N PHE A 202 -9.13 -1.49 5.91
CA PHE A 202 -9.53 -0.09 6.04
C PHE A 202 -10.77 0.10 6.91
N LEU A 203 -11.76 -0.76 6.78
CA LEU A 203 -12.94 -0.74 7.66
C LEU A 203 -12.55 -0.94 9.13
N PHE A 204 -11.59 -1.84 9.38
CA PHE A 204 -11.02 -2.03 10.72
C PHE A 204 -10.30 -0.77 11.20
N CYS A 205 -9.43 -0.17 10.39
CA CYS A 205 -8.70 1.06 10.74
C CYS A 205 -9.64 2.24 10.99
N PHE A 206 -10.67 2.42 10.16
CA PHE A 206 -11.65 3.48 10.36
C PHE A 206 -12.41 3.38 11.69
N ARG A 207 -12.67 2.15 12.13
CA ARG A 207 -13.32 1.91 13.40
C ARG A 207 -12.38 1.85 14.60
N MET A 208 -11.09 1.89 14.36
CA MET A 208 -10.07 1.69 15.39
C MET A 208 -10.18 2.70 16.54
N ASN A 209 -10.34 3.99 16.26
CA ASN A 209 -10.52 5.00 17.29
C ASN A 209 -11.80 4.76 18.13
N SER A 210 -12.91 4.40 17.48
CA SER A 210 -14.13 4.03 18.19
C SER A 210 -13.93 2.78 19.04
N TYR A 211 -13.19 1.79 18.54
CA TYR A 211 -12.86 0.60 19.32
C TYR A 211 -11.92 0.92 20.47
N VAL A 212 -10.90 1.74 20.29
CA VAL A 212 -9.99 2.16 21.36
C VAL A 212 -10.76 2.88 22.47
N THR A 213 -11.65 3.81 22.12
CA THR A 213 -12.48 4.54 23.10
C THR A 213 -13.46 3.60 23.84
N GLN A 214 -14.10 2.68 23.10
CA GLN A 214 -14.98 1.67 23.69
C GLN A 214 -14.22 0.66 24.54
N LEU A 215 -13.00 0.27 24.12
CA LEU A 215 -12.09 -0.58 24.87
C LEU A 215 -11.69 0.09 26.19
N ALA A 216 -11.33 1.37 26.15
CA ALA A 216 -10.98 2.13 27.35
C ALA A 216 -12.17 2.27 28.31
N ALA A 217 -13.40 2.45 27.79
CA ALA A 217 -14.61 2.58 28.59
C ALA A 217 -15.13 1.24 29.15
N ASN A 218 -14.98 0.14 28.41
CA ASN A 218 -15.56 -1.18 28.72
C ASN A 218 -14.50 -2.25 29.00
N GLY A 219 -13.33 -1.86 29.52
CA GLY A 219 -12.19 -2.76 29.74
C GLY A 219 -12.53 -4.05 30.50
N ALA A 220 -13.37 -3.98 31.52
CA ALA A 220 -13.79 -5.16 32.32
C ALA A 220 -14.62 -6.16 31.50
N ALA A 221 -15.56 -5.69 30.66
CA ALA A 221 -16.36 -6.56 29.80
C ALA A 221 -15.50 -7.26 28.72
N ILE A 222 -14.54 -6.54 28.19
CA ILE A 222 -13.62 -7.05 27.17
C ILE A 222 -12.60 -8.00 27.79
N ALA A 223 -12.13 -7.72 29.00
CA ALA A 223 -11.31 -8.64 29.77
C ALA A 223 -12.04 -9.98 30.02
N GLY A 224 -13.35 -9.94 30.32
CA GLY A 224 -14.17 -11.15 30.42
C GLY A 224 -14.27 -11.93 29.08
N ALA A 225 -14.48 -11.23 27.98
CA ALA A 225 -14.56 -11.85 26.65
C ALA A 225 -13.21 -12.41 26.13
N LEU A 226 -12.13 -11.67 26.29
CA LEU A 226 -10.78 -12.09 25.88
C LEU A 226 -10.12 -13.02 26.90
N GLY A 227 -10.61 -13.09 28.13
CA GLY A 227 -10.11 -13.99 29.16
C GLY A 227 -10.22 -15.47 28.78
N SER A 228 -11.13 -15.81 27.86
CA SER A 228 -11.22 -17.15 27.27
C SER A 228 -10.11 -17.45 26.25
N ALA A 229 -9.45 -16.44 25.70
CA ALA A 229 -8.36 -16.58 24.73
C ALA A 229 -7.02 -16.77 25.48
N ALA A 230 -6.78 -17.96 25.98
CA ALA A 230 -5.63 -18.30 26.83
C ALA A 230 -4.27 -17.76 26.31
N PRO A 231 -3.91 -17.82 25.02
CA PRO A 231 -2.63 -17.31 24.54
C PRO A 231 -2.43 -15.80 24.74
N LEU A 232 -3.51 -15.01 24.63
CA LEU A 232 -3.45 -13.56 24.86
C LEU A 232 -3.31 -13.25 26.35
N VAL A 233 -3.95 -14.05 27.23
CA VAL A 233 -3.83 -13.92 28.68
C VAL A 233 -2.41 -14.26 29.14
N TRP A 234 -1.82 -15.36 28.64
CA TRP A 234 -0.45 -15.74 28.96
C TRP A 234 0.54 -14.64 28.55
N LEU A 235 0.44 -14.16 27.32
CA LEU A 235 1.28 -13.08 26.82
C LEU A 235 1.12 -11.80 27.68
N GLY A 236 -0.12 -11.45 27.99
CA GLY A 236 -0.43 -10.27 28.79
C GLY A 236 0.12 -10.35 30.21
N ARG A 237 -0.08 -11.48 30.92
CA ARG A 237 0.42 -11.70 32.26
C ARG A 237 1.94 -11.84 32.34
N ALA A 238 2.55 -12.45 31.32
CA ALA A 238 4.01 -12.53 31.23
C ALA A 238 4.64 -11.14 31.27
N ALA A 239 4.07 -10.17 30.53
CA ALA A 239 4.59 -8.80 30.49
C ALA A 239 4.14 -7.94 31.68
N ALA A 240 2.86 -8.03 32.10
CA ALA A 240 2.31 -7.22 33.18
C ALA A 240 2.82 -7.66 34.55
N ASP A 241 2.72 -8.97 34.84
CA ASP A 241 2.99 -9.53 36.16
C ASP A 241 4.40 -10.12 36.26
N GLY A 242 5.15 -10.21 35.16
CA GLY A 242 6.48 -10.80 35.09
C GLY A 242 6.47 -12.32 35.30
N SER A 243 5.35 -13.01 35.02
CA SER A 243 5.18 -14.45 35.22
C SER A 243 6.02 -15.27 34.25
N LEU A 244 7.01 -16.00 34.77
CA LEU A 244 7.90 -16.86 33.94
C LEU A 244 7.15 -18.07 33.37
N ALA A 245 6.12 -18.59 34.08
CA ALA A 245 5.32 -19.69 33.59
C ALA A 245 4.51 -19.28 32.35
N ASP A 246 3.85 -18.12 32.41
CA ASP A 246 3.10 -17.56 31.27
C ASP A 246 4.01 -17.17 30.10
N LEU A 247 5.23 -16.72 30.41
CA LEU A 247 6.26 -16.48 29.37
C LEU A 247 6.63 -17.78 28.65
N GLY A 248 6.83 -18.88 29.39
CA GLY A 248 7.11 -20.20 28.81
C GLY A 248 5.98 -20.69 27.90
N LEU A 249 4.72 -20.51 28.30
CA LEU A 249 3.55 -20.85 27.47
C LEU A 249 3.46 -19.96 26.22
N THR A 250 3.76 -18.67 26.35
CA THR A 250 3.81 -17.73 25.24
C THR A 250 4.88 -18.11 24.22
N LEU A 251 6.09 -18.50 24.68
CA LEU A 251 7.16 -19.00 23.83
C LEU A 251 6.74 -20.26 23.07
N LEU A 252 6.11 -21.21 23.77
CA LEU A 252 5.60 -22.43 23.15
C LEU A 252 4.56 -22.12 22.08
N TRP A 253 3.60 -21.25 22.39
CA TRP A 253 2.52 -20.85 21.48
C TRP A 253 3.02 -20.10 20.24
N THR A 254 4.11 -19.34 20.34
CA THR A 254 4.66 -18.56 19.22
C THR A 254 5.65 -19.36 18.39
N VAL A 255 6.53 -20.14 19.00
CA VAL A 255 7.58 -20.88 18.30
C VAL A 255 7.06 -22.16 17.65
N LEU A 256 6.16 -22.89 18.32
CA LEU A 256 5.64 -24.16 17.79
C LEU A 256 4.94 -24.01 16.43
N PRO A 257 4.00 -23.05 16.21
CA PRO A 257 3.40 -22.82 14.91
C PRO A 257 4.43 -22.45 13.82
N PHE A 258 5.48 -21.71 14.19
CA PHE A 258 6.54 -21.36 13.26
C PHE A 258 7.32 -22.60 12.80
N VAL A 259 7.71 -23.47 13.71
CA VAL A 259 8.41 -24.74 13.39
C VAL A 259 7.52 -25.63 12.52
N LEU A 260 6.24 -25.78 12.89
CA LEU A 260 5.28 -26.57 12.11
C LEU A 260 5.08 -26.00 10.71
N ALA A 261 4.92 -24.69 10.58
CA ALA A 261 4.79 -24.01 9.29
C ALA A 261 6.06 -24.22 8.44
N TYR A 262 7.25 -24.08 9.02
CA TYR A 262 8.51 -24.34 8.31
C TYR A 262 8.61 -25.76 7.79
N VAL A 263 8.31 -26.76 8.64
CA VAL A 263 8.36 -28.19 8.24
C VAL A 263 7.36 -28.48 7.13
N LEU A 264 6.13 -27.99 7.25
CA LEU A 264 5.08 -28.18 6.25
C LEU A 264 5.45 -27.52 4.90
N LEU A 265 5.93 -26.30 4.95
CA LEU A 265 6.35 -25.55 3.76
C LEU A 265 7.59 -26.18 3.11
N ASN A 266 8.56 -26.62 3.90
CA ASN A 266 9.76 -27.27 3.38
C ASN A 266 9.44 -28.57 2.62
N ARG A 267 8.49 -29.35 3.11
CA ARG A 267 8.01 -30.57 2.42
C ARG A 267 7.28 -30.28 1.11
N SER A 268 6.53 -29.18 1.05
CA SER A 268 5.71 -28.81 -0.11
C SER A 268 6.42 -27.84 -1.08
N PHE A 269 7.53 -27.23 -0.67
CA PHE A 269 8.19 -26.13 -1.38
C PHE A 269 8.55 -26.48 -2.84
N ILE A 270 9.26 -27.58 -3.06
CA ILE A 270 9.65 -28.01 -4.41
C ILE A 270 8.41 -28.22 -5.27
N ARG A 271 7.43 -28.97 -4.75
CA ARG A 271 6.19 -29.28 -5.49
C ARG A 271 5.48 -28.02 -5.95
N ILE A 272 5.36 -27.00 -5.11
CA ILE A 272 4.66 -25.75 -5.44
C ILE A 272 5.46 -24.92 -6.43
N VAL A 273 6.77 -24.80 -6.23
CA VAL A 273 7.63 -23.95 -7.07
C VAL A 273 7.85 -24.57 -8.45
N THR A 274 7.89 -25.90 -8.55
CA THR A 274 8.08 -26.62 -9.83
C THR A 274 6.75 -26.96 -10.53
N THR A 275 5.61 -26.87 -9.83
CA THR A 275 4.31 -27.05 -10.50
C THR A 275 4.14 -25.93 -11.53
N ARG A 276 4.22 -26.28 -12.80
CA ARG A 276 3.95 -25.36 -13.91
C ARG A 276 2.54 -24.81 -13.72
N ARG A 277 2.42 -23.51 -13.47
CA ARG A 277 1.15 -22.82 -13.40
C ARG A 277 0.39 -23.10 -14.69
N GLY A 278 -0.72 -23.82 -14.53
CA GLY A 278 -1.74 -24.10 -15.52
C GLY A 278 -1.36 -23.84 -16.97
N GLN A 279 -0.64 -24.75 -17.62
CA GLN A 279 -0.77 -24.86 -19.06
C GLN A 279 -2.19 -25.36 -19.30
N VAL A 280 -3.14 -24.42 -19.31
CA VAL A 280 -4.46 -24.70 -19.88
C VAL A 280 -4.16 -25.21 -21.29
N LYS A 281 -4.52 -26.45 -21.59
CA LYS A 281 -4.52 -26.94 -22.98
C LYS A 281 -5.41 -25.99 -23.76
N VAL A 282 -4.82 -24.98 -24.36
CA VAL A 282 -5.53 -24.05 -25.24
C VAL A 282 -5.82 -24.86 -26.48
N ARG A 283 -7.06 -25.25 -26.64
CA ARG A 283 -7.54 -25.82 -27.91
C ARG A 283 -7.43 -24.71 -28.94
N TYR A 284 -6.55 -24.89 -29.91
CA TYR A 284 -6.40 -23.94 -31.00
C TYR A 284 -7.74 -23.83 -31.75
N GLU A 285 -8.39 -22.70 -31.59
CA GLU A 285 -9.56 -22.34 -32.42
C GLU A 285 -9.08 -21.39 -33.51
N LYS A 286 -9.25 -21.79 -34.75
CA LYS A 286 -8.91 -20.93 -35.90
C LYS A 286 -9.91 -19.77 -35.94
N LYS A 287 -9.60 -18.69 -35.21
CA LYS A 287 -10.38 -17.44 -35.29
C LYS A 287 -9.85 -16.60 -36.42
N ALA A 288 -10.75 -16.13 -37.29
CA ALA A 288 -10.39 -15.14 -38.30
C ALA A 288 -9.79 -13.91 -37.63
N MET A 289 -8.59 -13.53 -38.04
CA MET A 289 -7.97 -12.30 -37.55
C MET A 289 -8.79 -11.10 -38.07
N ARG A 290 -9.44 -10.39 -37.17
CA ARG A 290 -10.08 -9.11 -37.49
C ARG A 290 -9.03 -8.03 -37.37
N ALA A 291 -8.80 -7.28 -38.45
CA ALA A 291 -7.99 -6.08 -38.42
C ALA A 291 -8.63 -5.08 -37.43
N SER A 292 -7.87 -4.63 -36.44
CA SER A 292 -8.26 -3.55 -35.54
C SER A 292 -7.52 -2.28 -35.91
N SER A 293 -8.06 -1.11 -35.58
CA SER A 293 -7.34 0.14 -35.72
C SER A 293 -6.06 0.12 -34.90
N GLN A 294 -5.05 0.84 -35.34
CA GLN A 294 -3.75 0.92 -34.67
C GLN A 294 -3.88 1.38 -33.21
N ASP A 295 -4.74 2.37 -32.96
CA ASP A 295 -4.97 2.91 -31.61
C ASP A 295 -5.67 1.89 -30.70
N ALA A 296 -6.65 1.14 -31.23
CA ALA A 296 -7.31 0.06 -30.49
C ALA A 296 -6.35 -1.10 -30.19
N ALA A 297 -5.43 -1.42 -31.09
CA ALA A 297 -4.43 -2.46 -30.86
C ALA A 297 -3.43 -2.05 -29.75
N LEU A 298 -2.96 -0.80 -29.77
CA LEU A 298 -2.08 -0.26 -28.72
C LEU A 298 -2.78 -0.19 -27.37
N TYR A 299 -4.04 0.27 -27.33
CA TYR A 299 -4.84 0.30 -26.10
C TYR A 299 -5.02 -1.10 -25.50
N ARG A 300 -5.39 -2.09 -26.34
CA ARG A 300 -5.53 -3.48 -25.90
C ARG A 300 -4.23 -4.07 -25.38
N ARG A 301 -3.10 -3.69 -25.98
CA ARG A 301 -1.77 -4.10 -25.51
C ARG A 301 -1.49 -3.55 -24.10
N GLU A 302 -1.74 -2.28 -23.85
CA GLU A 302 -1.56 -1.67 -22.53
C GLU A 302 -2.52 -2.27 -21.49
N LEU A 303 -3.78 -2.53 -21.88
CA LEU A 303 -4.77 -3.19 -21.03
C LEU A 303 -4.35 -4.64 -20.69
N ALA A 304 -3.88 -5.41 -21.68
CA ALA A 304 -3.39 -6.76 -21.45
C ALA A 304 -2.21 -6.79 -20.49
N ARG A 305 -1.33 -5.78 -20.57
CA ARG A 305 -0.19 -5.63 -19.67
C ARG A 305 -0.63 -5.29 -18.25
N LEU A 306 -1.56 -4.36 -18.08
CA LEU A 306 -2.12 -4.03 -16.77
C LEU A 306 -2.73 -5.27 -16.13
N THR A 307 -3.56 -6.02 -16.86
CA THR A 307 -4.27 -7.21 -16.37
C THR A 307 -3.37 -8.43 -16.18
N SER A 308 -2.17 -8.45 -16.75
CA SER A 308 -1.20 -9.54 -16.57
C SER A 308 -0.44 -9.45 -15.24
N SER A 309 -0.36 -8.26 -14.63
CA SER A 309 0.38 -8.00 -13.40
C SER A 309 -0.54 -7.56 -12.27
N SER A 310 -0.82 -8.47 -11.32
CA SER A 310 -1.60 -8.15 -10.12
C SER A 310 -0.92 -7.07 -9.26
N GLY A 311 0.42 -7.08 -9.20
CA GLY A 311 1.18 -6.09 -8.46
C GLY A 311 1.06 -4.68 -9.03
N TYR A 312 1.12 -4.54 -10.36
CA TYR A 312 0.94 -3.26 -11.03
C TYR A 312 -0.50 -2.74 -10.83
N MET A 313 -1.48 -3.60 -11.10
CA MET A 313 -2.90 -3.25 -11.01
C MET A 313 -3.30 -2.80 -9.60
N LEU A 314 -2.84 -3.50 -8.56
CA LEU A 314 -3.12 -3.15 -7.17
C LEU A 314 -2.42 -1.86 -6.74
N ASN A 315 -1.12 -1.73 -7.03
CA ASN A 315 -0.37 -0.57 -6.56
C ASN A 315 -0.76 0.72 -7.29
N ALA A 316 -0.93 0.68 -8.61
CA ALA A 316 -1.27 1.86 -9.39
C ALA A 316 -2.76 2.19 -9.40
N GLY A 317 -3.63 1.20 -9.16
CA GLY A 317 -5.09 1.32 -9.24
C GLY A 317 -5.82 1.32 -7.91
N ILE A 318 -5.11 1.32 -6.77
CA ILE A 318 -5.74 1.30 -5.45
C ILE A 318 -6.66 2.51 -5.22
N GLY A 319 -6.30 3.66 -5.78
CA GLY A 319 -7.11 4.87 -5.72
C GLY A 319 -8.52 4.67 -6.30
N LEU A 320 -8.67 3.87 -7.38
CA LEU A 320 -9.97 3.57 -7.96
C LEU A 320 -10.92 2.88 -6.97
N VAL A 321 -10.36 1.98 -6.16
CA VAL A 321 -11.14 1.28 -5.12
C VAL A 321 -11.59 2.25 -4.06
N PHE A 322 -10.69 3.15 -3.62
CA PHE A 322 -11.05 4.20 -2.65
C PHE A 322 -12.09 5.16 -3.19
N GLU A 323 -11.98 5.59 -4.44
CA GLU A 323 -12.97 6.45 -5.09
C GLU A 323 -14.36 5.81 -5.08
N LEU A 324 -14.48 4.53 -5.45
CA LEU A 324 -15.74 3.81 -5.41
C LEU A 324 -16.29 3.61 -3.99
N VAL A 325 -15.42 3.27 -3.03
CA VAL A 325 -15.82 3.12 -1.63
C VAL A 325 -16.32 4.43 -1.05
N LEU A 326 -15.60 5.53 -1.30
CA LEU A 326 -16.00 6.85 -0.82
C LEU A 326 -17.28 7.34 -1.49
N ALA A 327 -17.49 7.02 -2.78
CA ALA A 327 -18.75 7.30 -3.44
C ALA A 327 -19.92 6.60 -2.74
N VAL A 328 -19.79 5.31 -2.41
CA VAL A 328 -20.82 4.54 -1.68
C VAL A 328 -21.00 5.10 -0.26
N LEU A 329 -19.91 5.37 0.46
CA LEU A 329 -19.96 5.90 1.81
C LEU A 329 -20.62 7.29 1.85
N ALA A 330 -20.36 8.15 0.88
CA ALA A 330 -20.99 9.46 0.77
C ALA A 330 -22.53 9.34 0.67
N VAL A 331 -23.02 8.37 -0.11
CA VAL A 331 -24.46 8.12 -0.25
C VAL A 331 -25.06 7.49 1.02
N VAL A 332 -24.41 6.47 1.56
CA VAL A 332 -24.92 5.70 2.74
C VAL A 332 -24.91 6.58 3.99
N LYS A 333 -23.83 7.33 4.21
CA LYS A 333 -23.60 8.16 5.39
C LYS A 333 -24.00 9.62 5.20
N ARG A 334 -24.79 9.94 4.17
CA ARG A 334 -25.14 11.32 3.81
C ARG A 334 -25.72 12.15 4.96
N ARG A 335 -26.55 11.55 5.85
CA ARG A 335 -27.15 12.24 6.98
C ARG A 335 -26.11 12.61 8.04
N GLU A 336 -25.19 11.67 8.34
CA GLU A 336 -24.11 11.88 9.30
C GLU A 336 -23.12 12.93 8.78
N LEU A 337 -22.73 12.83 7.51
CA LEU A 337 -21.81 13.78 6.86
C LEU A 337 -22.41 15.20 6.82
N LEU A 338 -23.64 15.31 6.38
CA LEU A 338 -24.33 16.59 6.34
C LEU A 338 -24.50 17.18 7.75
N GLY A 339 -24.92 16.35 8.73
CA GLY A 339 -25.09 16.78 10.11
C GLY A 339 -23.78 17.25 10.76
N ALA A 340 -22.67 16.54 10.52
CA ALA A 340 -21.36 16.91 11.04
C ALA A 340 -20.85 18.25 10.46
N LEU A 341 -21.08 18.49 9.16
CA LEU A 341 -20.67 19.74 8.50
C LEU A 341 -21.57 20.91 8.88
N THR A 342 -22.89 20.71 8.95
CA THR A 342 -23.83 21.78 9.31
C THR A 342 -23.76 22.16 10.79
N ALA A 343 -23.20 21.33 11.65
CA ALA A 343 -22.94 21.64 13.05
C ALA A 343 -21.93 22.81 13.22
N ILE A 344 -21.09 23.07 12.21
CA ILE A 344 -20.11 24.15 12.18
C ILE A 344 -20.35 24.97 10.91
N PRO A 345 -21.03 26.14 11.00
CA PRO A 345 -21.41 26.93 9.82
C PRO A 345 -20.24 27.32 8.91
N GLU A 346 -19.11 27.66 9.49
CA GLU A 346 -17.87 28.01 8.77
C GLU A 346 -17.35 26.83 7.94
N LEU A 347 -17.44 25.62 8.49
CA LEU A 347 -17.03 24.40 7.80
C LEU A 347 -17.97 24.06 6.64
N TYR A 348 -19.27 24.30 6.80
CA TYR A 348 -20.24 24.12 5.73
C TYR A 348 -20.05 25.13 4.59
N ALA A 349 -19.71 26.39 4.91
CA ALA A 349 -19.37 27.40 3.90
C ALA A 349 -18.14 27.00 3.07
N ALA A 350 -17.17 26.29 3.67
CA ALA A 350 -15.99 25.76 3.01
C ALA A 350 -16.16 24.33 2.44
N ALA A 351 -17.40 23.78 2.43
CA ALA A 351 -17.63 22.37 2.08
C ALA A 351 -17.17 22.02 0.66
N ALA A 352 -17.39 22.89 -0.33
CA ALA A 352 -16.97 22.62 -1.71
C ALA A 352 -15.44 22.64 -1.90
N PRO A 353 -14.66 23.60 -1.41
CA PRO A 353 -13.21 23.53 -1.41
C PRO A 353 -12.64 22.32 -0.66
N ILE A 354 -13.18 22.00 0.51
CA ILE A 354 -12.77 20.82 1.28
C ILE A 354 -13.03 19.54 0.48
N LEU A 355 -14.23 19.43 -0.11
CA LEU A 355 -14.58 18.30 -0.96
C LEU A 355 -13.63 18.18 -2.15
N LEU A 356 -13.28 19.28 -2.81
CA LEU A 356 -12.30 19.29 -3.89
C LEU A 356 -10.97 18.70 -3.43
N LEU A 357 -10.43 19.18 -2.31
CA LEU A 357 -9.14 18.71 -1.78
C LEU A 357 -9.17 17.22 -1.45
N VAL A 358 -10.25 16.74 -0.81
CA VAL A 358 -10.40 15.31 -0.48
C VAL A 358 -10.49 14.47 -1.75
N CYS A 359 -11.30 14.88 -2.73
CA CYS A 359 -11.41 14.16 -4.00
C CYS A 359 -10.09 14.12 -4.77
N MET A 360 -9.38 15.24 -4.86
CA MET A 360 -8.05 15.31 -5.50
C MET A 360 -7.02 14.45 -4.76
N MET A 361 -7.05 14.44 -3.42
CA MET A 361 -6.14 13.63 -2.61
C MET A 361 -6.30 12.13 -2.92
N VAL A 362 -7.54 11.65 -3.01
CA VAL A 362 -7.83 10.25 -3.32
C VAL A 362 -7.48 9.91 -4.76
N SER A 363 -7.84 10.76 -5.73
CA SER A 363 -7.48 10.55 -7.14
C SER A 363 -5.98 10.64 -7.40
N GLY A 364 -5.24 11.38 -6.57
CA GLY A 364 -3.77 11.39 -6.58
C GLY A 364 -3.12 10.04 -6.23
N MET A 365 -3.90 9.09 -5.70
CA MET A 365 -3.46 7.71 -5.46
C MET A 365 -3.58 6.81 -6.70
N VAL A 366 -4.11 7.31 -7.83
CA VAL A 366 -4.18 6.60 -9.11
C VAL A 366 -3.00 7.04 -9.98
N PHE A 367 -2.02 6.14 -10.23
CA PHE A 367 -0.77 6.49 -10.93
C PHE A 367 -0.34 5.48 -11.98
N PHE A 368 -1.26 4.99 -12.81
CA PHE A 368 -0.97 4.03 -13.88
C PHE A 368 0.13 4.51 -14.83
N THR A 369 0.15 5.79 -15.18
CA THR A 369 1.10 6.35 -16.13
C THR A 369 2.50 6.52 -15.56
N ALA A 370 2.64 6.68 -14.24
CA ALA A 370 3.90 6.98 -13.57
C ALA A 370 4.94 5.83 -13.60
N SER A 371 4.53 4.63 -14.05
CA SER A 371 5.40 3.48 -14.23
C SER A 371 5.20 2.78 -15.57
N SER A 372 4.36 3.31 -16.44
CA SER A 372 3.92 2.64 -17.67
C SER A 372 5.04 2.42 -18.71
N VAL A 373 6.03 3.30 -18.75
CA VAL A 373 7.22 3.18 -19.62
C VAL A 373 8.27 2.30 -18.94
N SER A 374 8.56 2.54 -17.68
CA SER A 374 9.52 1.75 -16.89
C SER A 374 9.14 0.27 -16.85
N LEU A 375 7.86 -0.07 -16.79
CA LEU A 375 7.36 -1.44 -16.85
C LEU A 375 7.61 -2.14 -18.19
N GLU A 376 7.93 -1.42 -19.30
CA GLU A 376 8.40 -2.08 -20.53
C GLU A 376 9.65 -2.93 -20.26
N GLY A 377 10.52 -2.42 -19.39
CA GLY A 377 11.72 -3.16 -19.00
C GLY A 377 12.54 -3.62 -20.20
N LYS A 378 13.01 -4.85 -20.15
CA LYS A 378 13.79 -5.45 -21.24
C LYS A 378 13.02 -5.64 -22.56
N SER A 379 11.67 -5.56 -22.55
CA SER A 379 10.81 -5.67 -23.74
C SER A 379 10.62 -4.32 -24.46
N TYR A 380 11.22 -3.25 -23.96
CA TYR A 380 11.09 -1.90 -24.54
C TYR A 380 11.48 -1.85 -26.02
N TRP A 381 12.49 -2.62 -26.45
CA TRP A 381 12.92 -2.69 -27.84
C TRP A 381 11.79 -3.14 -28.80
N ILE A 382 10.83 -3.98 -28.32
CA ILE A 382 9.70 -4.47 -29.13
C ILE A 382 8.82 -3.28 -29.55
N VAL A 383 8.53 -2.37 -28.60
CA VAL A 383 7.70 -1.19 -28.88
C VAL A 383 8.41 -0.28 -29.89
N ARG A 384 9.72 -0.16 -29.75
CA ARG A 384 10.57 0.67 -30.64
C ARG A 384 10.70 0.11 -32.06
N SER A 385 10.62 -1.20 -32.22
CA SER A 385 10.70 -1.86 -33.53
C SER A 385 9.38 -1.87 -34.29
N MET A 386 8.27 -1.51 -33.62
CA MET A 386 6.97 -1.45 -34.29
C MET A 386 6.89 -0.25 -35.27
N PRO A 387 6.28 -0.42 -36.44
CA PRO A 387 6.08 0.66 -37.40
C PRO A 387 4.90 1.57 -36.98
N VAL A 388 5.05 2.20 -35.80
CA VAL A 388 4.02 3.02 -35.17
C VAL A 388 4.65 4.32 -34.69
N GLU A 389 3.95 5.43 -34.86
CA GLU A 389 4.38 6.72 -34.33
C GLU A 389 4.47 6.68 -32.80
N THR A 390 5.59 7.15 -32.24
CA THR A 390 5.82 7.24 -30.80
C THR A 390 4.71 8.01 -30.07
N LYS A 391 4.14 9.05 -30.73
CA LYS A 391 3.01 9.82 -30.18
C LYS A 391 1.82 8.93 -29.86
N LYS A 392 1.46 7.99 -30.75
CA LYS A 392 0.34 7.06 -30.55
C LYS A 392 0.60 6.09 -29.39
N VAL A 393 1.85 5.67 -29.20
CA VAL A 393 2.24 4.82 -28.08
C VAL A 393 2.01 5.56 -26.75
N LEU A 394 2.46 6.83 -26.64
CA LEU A 394 2.26 7.63 -25.44
C LEU A 394 0.77 7.95 -25.20
N GLN A 395 0.03 8.24 -26.28
CA GLN A 395 -1.42 8.45 -26.20
C GLN A 395 -2.17 7.21 -25.73
N ALA A 396 -1.79 6.01 -26.16
CA ALA A 396 -2.41 4.77 -25.70
C ALA A 396 -2.23 4.56 -24.18
N LYS A 397 -1.05 4.90 -23.64
CA LYS A 397 -0.78 4.85 -22.18
C LYS A 397 -1.66 5.83 -21.40
N LEU A 398 -1.80 7.07 -21.92
CA LEU A 398 -2.70 8.07 -21.33
C LEU A 398 -4.16 7.64 -21.43
N SER A 399 -4.59 7.14 -22.60
CA SER A 399 -5.97 6.70 -22.83
C SER A 399 -6.39 5.58 -21.89
N LEU A 400 -5.51 4.61 -21.62
CA LEU A 400 -5.79 3.54 -20.65
C LEU A 400 -5.99 4.12 -19.25
N SER A 401 -5.07 4.96 -18.78
CA SER A 401 -5.18 5.58 -17.45
C SER A 401 -6.46 6.40 -17.33
N ASN A 402 -6.74 7.25 -18.31
CA ASN A 402 -7.90 8.14 -18.30
C ASN A 402 -9.23 7.35 -18.35
N SER A 403 -9.31 6.32 -19.19
CA SER A 403 -10.54 5.50 -19.31
C SER A 403 -10.89 4.76 -18.01
N LEU A 404 -9.89 4.43 -17.20
CA LEU A 404 -10.10 3.75 -15.91
C LEU A 404 -10.38 4.74 -14.77
N ALA A 405 -9.70 5.90 -14.76
CA ALA A 405 -9.72 6.82 -13.63
C ALA A 405 -10.86 7.84 -13.67
N ILE A 406 -11.31 8.29 -14.85
CA ILE A 406 -12.30 9.38 -14.96
C ILE A 406 -13.65 8.99 -14.33
N ALA A 407 -14.18 7.81 -14.66
CA ALA A 407 -15.52 7.43 -14.22
C ALA A 407 -15.62 7.28 -12.69
N PRO A 408 -14.72 6.56 -11.98
CA PRO A 408 -14.76 6.47 -10.51
C PRO A 408 -14.57 7.84 -9.83
N ALA A 409 -13.64 8.66 -10.33
CA ALA A 409 -13.37 9.98 -9.76
C ALA A 409 -14.58 10.93 -9.86
N LEU A 410 -15.24 10.96 -11.02
CA LEU A 410 -16.46 11.77 -11.20
C LEU A 410 -17.63 11.23 -10.39
N LEU A 411 -17.79 9.89 -10.30
CA LEU A 411 -18.81 9.27 -9.44
C LEU A 411 -18.62 9.64 -7.97
N MET A 412 -17.39 9.57 -7.46
CA MET A 412 -17.07 9.95 -6.08
C MET A 412 -17.42 11.41 -5.82
N THR A 413 -16.98 12.31 -6.70
CA THR A 413 -17.21 13.75 -6.56
C THR A 413 -18.70 14.10 -6.63
N LEU A 414 -19.42 13.52 -7.59
CA LEU A 414 -20.86 13.72 -7.75
C LEU A 414 -21.64 13.18 -6.54
N ALA A 415 -21.36 11.96 -6.10
CA ALA A 415 -22.00 11.34 -4.94
C ALA A 415 -21.81 12.19 -3.67
N ALA A 416 -20.59 12.69 -3.44
CA ALA A 416 -20.29 13.51 -2.28
C ALA A 416 -20.93 14.92 -2.37
N ALA A 417 -20.91 15.56 -3.54
CA ALA A 417 -21.55 16.86 -3.75
C ALA A 417 -23.08 16.79 -3.52
N LEU A 418 -23.72 15.72 -4.02
CA LEU A 418 -25.16 15.49 -3.78
C LEU A 418 -25.46 15.16 -2.31
N ALA A 419 -24.60 14.38 -1.65
CA ALA A 419 -24.74 14.06 -0.23
C ALA A 419 -24.68 15.32 0.66
N LEU A 420 -23.82 16.28 0.31
CA LEU A 420 -23.64 17.56 1.00
C LEU A 420 -24.63 18.65 0.53
N ARG A 421 -25.48 18.36 -0.43
CA ARG A 421 -26.48 19.30 -0.99
C ARG A 421 -25.83 20.58 -1.53
N LEU A 422 -24.68 20.48 -2.19
CA LEU A 422 -24.01 21.64 -2.77
C LEU A 422 -24.83 22.25 -3.93
N PRO A 423 -24.72 23.57 -4.18
CA PRO A 423 -25.32 24.22 -5.33
C PRO A 423 -24.90 23.61 -6.66
N ALA A 424 -25.77 23.60 -7.66
CA ALA A 424 -25.49 23.01 -8.97
C ALA A 424 -24.25 23.62 -9.65
N ALA A 425 -24.06 24.95 -9.50
CA ALA A 425 -22.90 25.64 -10.05
C ALA A 425 -21.56 25.15 -9.44
N GLU A 426 -21.52 25.00 -8.12
CA GLU A 426 -20.34 24.48 -7.40
C GLU A 426 -20.10 23.01 -7.76
N THR A 427 -21.16 22.21 -7.84
CA THR A 427 -21.07 20.80 -8.25
C THR A 427 -20.49 20.67 -9.67
N ALA A 428 -20.93 21.50 -10.62
CA ALA A 428 -20.41 21.51 -11.98
C ALA A 428 -18.92 21.89 -12.02
N LEU A 429 -18.53 22.92 -11.27
CA LEU A 429 -17.12 23.33 -11.16
C LEU A 429 -16.27 22.25 -10.50
N LEU A 430 -16.76 21.59 -9.44
CA LEU A 430 -16.07 20.48 -8.80
C LEU A 430 -15.83 19.31 -9.76
N LEU A 431 -16.82 18.93 -10.55
CA LEU A 431 -16.70 17.88 -11.55
C LEU A 431 -15.68 18.26 -12.65
N ALA A 432 -15.70 19.52 -13.10
CA ALA A 432 -14.73 20.02 -14.07
C ALA A 432 -13.30 20.03 -13.50
N CYS A 433 -13.13 20.50 -12.26
CA CYS A 433 -11.85 20.46 -11.56
C CYS A 433 -11.33 19.02 -11.40
N GLN A 434 -12.21 18.11 -10.99
CA GLN A 434 -11.85 16.70 -10.79
C GLN A 434 -11.43 16.04 -12.11
N LEU A 435 -12.15 16.28 -13.19
CA LEU A 435 -11.79 15.79 -14.52
C LEU A 435 -10.40 16.27 -14.94
N LEU A 436 -10.15 17.59 -14.83
CA LEU A 436 -8.84 18.16 -15.18
C LEU A 436 -7.73 17.65 -14.28
N PHE A 437 -7.99 17.43 -12.99
CA PHE A 437 -6.98 16.89 -12.08
C PHE A 437 -6.58 15.46 -12.47
N VAL A 438 -7.53 14.59 -12.81
CA VAL A 438 -7.24 13.22 -13.28
C VAL A 438 -6.41 13.25 -14.56
N LEU A 439 -6.75 14.11 -15.52
CA LEU A 439 -6.00 14.27 -16.77
C LEU A 439 -4.59 14.83 -16.52
N LEU A 440 -4.47 15.80 -15.63
CA LEU A 440 -3.19 16.41 -15.26
C LEU A 440 -2.26 15.40 -14.57
N THR A 441 -2.77 14.64 -13.59
CA THR A 441 -1.98 13.63 -12.88
C THR A 441 -1.52 12.50 -13.80
N ALA A 442 -2.33 12.10 -14.78
CA ALA A 442 -1.94 11.15 -15.81
C ALA A 442 -0.77 11.69 -16.66
N ASN A 443 -0.84 12.97 -17.08
CA ASN A 443 0.25 13.62 -17.84
C ASN A 443 1.53 13.75 -17.01
N VAL A 444 1.42 14.21 -15.75
CA VAL A 444 2.56 14.35 -14.84
C VAL A 444 3.19 12.99 -14.56
N GLY A 445 2.38 11.95 -14.34
CA GLY A 445 2.86 10.59 -14.15
C GLY A 445 3.70 10.09 -15.32
N LEU A 446 3.19 10.22 -16.54
CA LEU A 446 3.92 9.81 -17.74
C LEU A 446 5.19 10.65 -17.97
N MET A 447 5.12 11.95 -17.67
CA MET A 447 6.26 12.86 -17.79
C MET A 447 7.39 12.45 -16.83
N GLU A 448 7.07 12.16 -15.58
CA GLU A 448 8.06 11.77 -14.57
C GLU A 448 8.61 10.35 -14.83
N ASP A 449 7.80 9.43 -15.35
CA ASP A 449 8.27 8.11 -15.78
C ASP A 449 9.27 8.22 -16.93
N LEU A 450 9.01 9.07 -17.93
CA LEU A 450 9.95 9.34 -19.03
C LEU A 450 11.25 10.01 -18.57
N ARG A 451 11.19 10.89 -17.56
CA ARG A 451 12.38 11.57 -17.00
C ARG A 451 13.25 10.65 -16.16
N HIS A 452 12.63 9.72 -15.43
CA HIS A 452 13.28 8.86 -14.44
C HIS A 452 13.10 7.38 -14.77
N CYS A 453 12.95 7.04 -16.07
CA CYS A 453 12.71 5.69 -16.54
C CYS A 453 13.79 4.72 -16.08
N ASN A 454 13.37 3.58 -15.54
CA ASN A 454 14.24 2.47 -15.18
C ASN A 454 13.76 1.20 -15.88
N LEU A 455 14.52 0.77 -16.89
CA LEU A 455 14.22 -0.44 -17.67
C LEU A 455 14.88 -1.72 -17.10
N ASP A 456 15.84 -1.57 -16.18
CA ASP A 456 16.63 -2.66 -15.57
C ASP A 456 16.11 -3.04 -14.16
N TRP A 457 14.81 -3.24 -14.00
CA TRP A 457 14.25 -3.67 -12.72
C TRP A 457 14.30 -5.19 -12.53
N ILE A 458 14.41 -5.61 -11.26
CA ILE A 458 14.50 -7.03 -10.89
C ILE A 458 13.10 -7.64 -10.76
N ASN A 459 12.14 -6.89 -10.21
CA ASN A 459 10.74 -7.30 -10.12
C ASN A 459 9.79 -6.15 -10.50
N GLU A 460 8.57 -6.48 -10.91
CA GLU A 460 7.58 -5.51 -11.35
C GLU A 460 7.15 -4.54 -10.25
N THR A 461 7.15 -4.98 -8.98
CA THR A 461 6.81 -4.12 -7.84
C THR A 461 7.82 -2.98 -7.67
N GLN A 462 9.09 -3.23 -8.00
CA GLN A 462 10.13 -2.20 -7.96
C GLN A 462 9.87 -1.10 -8.99
N ALA A 463 9.45 -1.45 -10.20
CA ALA A 463 9.10 -0.48 -11.22
C ALA A 463 7.77 0.22 -10.90
N ALA A 464 6.77 -0.53 -10.45
CA ALA A 464 5.41 -0.03 -10.24
C ALA A 464 5.25 0.84 -8.98
N LYS A 465 6.08 0.66 -7.94
CA LYS A 465 5.91 1.32 -6.63
C LYS A 465 7.13 2.10 -6.17
N GLN A 466 8.34 1.58 -6.44
CA GLN A 466 9.59 2.12 -5.91
C GLN A 466 10.38 2.93 -6.94
N GLY A 467 9.83 3.14 -8.13
CA GLY A 467 10.43 3.97 -9.17
C GLY A 467 10.48 5.44 -8.76
N ALA A 468 11.58 6.14 -9.06
CA ALA A 468 11.71 7.57 -8.79
C ALA A 468 10.61 8.39 -9.50
N GLY A 469 10.17 7.96 -10.69
CA GLY A 469 9.07 8.58 -11.41
C GLY A 469 7.74 8.49 -10.66
N VAL A 470 7.43 7.32 -10.08
CA VAL A 470 6.21 7.11 -9.26
C VAL A 470 6.23 8.01 -8.03
N LEU A 471 7.34 8.01 -7.28
CA LEU A 471 7.46 8.79 -6.05
C LEU A 471 7.35 10.30 -6.32
N LEU A 472 8.03 10.80 -7.37
CA LEU A 472 7.95 12.20 -7.76
C LEU A 472 6.57 12.59 -8.26
N SER A 473 5.92 11.73 -9.04
CA SER A 473 4.54 11.95 -9.49
C SER A 473 3.56 12.08 -8.31
N MET A 474 3.67 11.19 -7.31
CA MET A 474 2.88 11.26 -6.08
C MET A 474 3.17 12.54 -5.28
N LEU A 475 4.44 12.88 -5.09
CA LEU A 475 4.83 14.10 -4.38
C LEU A 475 4.32 15.36 -5.07
N LEU A 476 4.38 15.43 -6.40
CA LEU A 476 3.85 16.56 -7.17
C LEU A 476 2.32 16.63 -7.07
N GLY A 477 1.63 15.48 -7.17
CA GLY A 477 0.17 15.43 -7.02
C GLY A 477 -0.30 15.86 -5.63
N PHE A 478 0.24 15.25 -4.58
CA PHE A 478 -0.12 15.62 -3.19
C PHE A 478 0.36 17.02 -2.82
N GLY A 479 1.56 17.42 -3.26
CA GLY A 479 2.08 18.77 -3.07
C GLY A 479 1.18 19.84 -3.71
N PHE A 480 0.63 19.55 -4.90
CA PHE A 480 -0.34 20.44 -5.53
C PHE A 480 -1.62 20.55 -4.70
N VAL A 481 -2.16 19.44 -4.19
CA VAL A 481 -3.37 19.46 -3.33
C VAL A 481 -3.12 20.27 -2.05
N VAL A 482 -1.97 20.07 -1.40
CA VAL A 482 -1.58 20.83 -0.20
C VAL A 482 -1.42 22.32 -0.53
N ALA A 483 -0.80 22.66 -1.67
CA ALA A 483 -0.64 24.04 -2.09
C ALA A 483 -1.99 24.72 -2.38
N VAL A 484 -2.93 24.03 -3.04
CA VAL A 484 -4.30 24.51 -3.27
C VAL A 484 -5.05 24.72 -1.94
N GLY A 485 -4.90 23.76 -1.00
CA GLY A 485 -5.50 23.89 0.34
C GLY A 485 -4.92 25.07 1.11
N ALA A 486 -3.58 25.21 1.13
CA ALA A 486 -2.92 26.34 1.78
C ALA A 486 -3.34 27.67 1.15
N LEU A 487 -3.41 27.75 -0.17
CA LEU A 487 -3.86 28.93 -0.89
C LEU A 487 -5.30 29.33 -0.49
N TYR A 488 -6.19 28.33 -0.35
CA TYR A 488 -7.56 28.60 0.08
C TYR A 488 -7.61 29.09 1.52
N PHE A 489 -7.13 28.28 2.47
CA PHE A 489 -7.33 28.57 3.91
C PHE A 489 -6.53 29.76 4.42
N PHE A 490 -5.35 30.06 3.87
CA PHE A 490 -4.51 31.15 4.38
C PHE A 490 -4.67 32.46 3.62
N LEU A 491 -5.12 32.43 2.34
CA LEU A 491 -5.15 33.64 1.53
C LEU A 491 -6.53 33.96 0.95
N LEU A 492 -7.31 32.97 0.48
CA LEU A 492 -8.45 33.25 -0.39
C LEU A 492 -9.81 33.04 0.26
N ALA A 493 -9.90 32.38 1.40
CA ALA A 493 -11.18 32.05 2.04
C ALA A 493 -12.03 33.29 2.36
N GLU A 494 -11.39 34.39 2.75
CA GLU A 494 -12.08 35.67 3.07
C GLU A 494 -12.13 36.64 1.88
N LEU A 495 -11.31 36.44 0.85
CA LEU A 495 -11.12 37.38 -0.25
C LEU A 495 -12.10 37.16 -1.42
N MET A 496 -12.56 35.92 -1.61
CA MET A 496 -13.41 35.61 -2.78
C MET A 496 -14.44 34.51 -2.50
N PRO A 497 -15.59 34.54 -3.22
CA PRO A 497 -16.60 33.49 -3.10
C PRO A 497 -16.06 32.14 -3.61
N THR A 498 -16.61 31.05 -3.06
CA THR A 498 -16.23 29.66 -3.35
C THR A 498 -16.23 29.34 -4.86
N THR A 499 -17.22 29.84 -5.60
CA THR A 499 -17.32 29.64 -7.06
C THR A 499 -16.16 30.30 -7.82
N ALA A 500 -15.72 31.49 -7.40
CA ALA A 500 -14.57 32.17 -8.01
C ALA A 500 -13.27 31.42 -7.71
N PHE A 501 -13.11 30.92 -6.49
CA PHE A 501 -11.97 30.07 -6.13
C PHE A 501 -11.93 28.79 -6.99
N LEU A 502 -13.04 28.06 -7.10
CA LEU A 502 -13.11 26.86 -7.93
C LEU A 502 -12.81 27.19 -9.41
N GLY A 503 -13.29 28.32 -9.92
CA GLY A 503 -12.98 28.79 -11.27
C GLY A 503 -11.49 29.12 -11.46
N LEU A 504 -10.86 29.74 -10.48
CA LEU A 504 -9.41 30.02 -10.48
C LEU A 504 -8.59 28.72 -10.53
N ILE A 505 -8.92 27.76 -9.69
CA ILE A 505 -8.23 26.46 -9.65
C ILE A 505 -8.44 25.68 -10.97
N LEU A 506 -9.65 25.73 -11.52
CA LEU A 506 -9.96 25.15 -12.82
C LEU A 506 -9.07 25.75 -13.93
N ALA A 507 -8.96 27.07 -13.99
CA ALA A 507 -8.10 27.77 -14.96
C ALA A 507 -6.62 27.41 -14.78
N LEU A 508 -6.14 27.39 -13.54
CA LEU A 508 -4.76 26.99 -13.24
C LEU A 508 -4.47 25.56 -13.71
N MET A 509 -5.36 24.61 -13.39
CA MET A 509 -5.21 23.22 -13.82
C MET A 509 -5.29 23.07 -15.35
N ALA A 510 -6.13 23.85 -16.02
CA ALA A 510 -6.21 23.85 -17.50
C ALA A 510 -4.89 24.30 -18.14
N ILE A 511 -4.26 25.35 -17.59
CA ILE A 511 -2.95 25.83 -18.04
C ILE A 511 -1.87 24.74 -17.83
N LEU A 512 -1.81 24.16 -16.63
CA LEU A 512 -0.85 23.10 -16.30
C LEU A 512 -1.04 21.86 -17.18
N TYR A 513 -2.29 21.48 -17.43
CA TYR A 513 -2.62 20.38 -18.34
C TYR A 513 -2.12 20.67 -19.77
N ALA A 514 -2.39 21.84 -20.31
CA ALA A 514 -1.94 22.23 -21.65
C ALA A 514 -0.40 22.22 -21.76
N LEU A 515 0.29 22.73 -20.74
CA LEU A 515 1.76 22.74 -20.70
C LEU A 515 2.35 21.32 -20.65
N THR A 516 1.80 20.47 -19.78
CA THR A 516 2.25 19.07 -19.65
C THR A 516 1.93 18.24 -20.89
N ALA A 517 0.76 18.42 -21.49
CA ALA A 517 0.37 17.77 -22.73
C ALA A 517 1.29 18.18 -23.90
N ARG A 518 1.58 19.50 -24.04
CA ARG A 518 2.53 20.00 -25.03
C ARG A 518 3.93 19.40 -24.83
N TRP A 519 4.39 19.34 -23.59
CA TRP A 519 5.70 18.75 -23.28
C TRP A 519 5.75 17.27 -23.67
N LEU A 520 4.72 16.49 -23.36
CA LEU A 520 4.64 15.07 -23.70
C LEU A 520 4.68 14.83 -25.21
N MET A 521 3.93 15.63 -25.97
CA MET A 521 3.84 15.47 -27.44
C MET A 521 5.05 16.01 -28.20
N THR A 522 5.96 16.72 -27.54
CA THR A 522 7.19 17.28 -28.14
C THR A 522 8.44 16.65 -27.54
N ARG A 523 8.81 17.07 -26.33
CA ARG A 523 10.02 16.60 -25.62
C ARG A 523 9.87 15.16 -25.12
N GLY A 524 8.66 14.77 -24.71
CA GLY A 524 8.35 13.42 -24.24
C GLY A 524 8.57 12.36 -25.32
N VAL A 525 8.12 12.64 -26.55
CA VAL A 525 8.36 11.77 -27.72
C VAL A 525 9.85 11.58 -27.97
N LYS A 526 10.61 12.67 -28.06
CA LYS A 526 12.08 12.61 -28.23
C LYS A 526 12.75 11.84 -27.09
N ARG A 527 12.28 12.06 -25.84
CA ARG A 527 12.83 11.36 -24.67
C ARG A 527 12.57 9.87 -24.73
N PHE A 528 11.36 9.46 -25.12
CA PHE A 528 11.01 8.05 -25.32
C PHE A 528 11.93 7.39 -26.35
N GLU A 529 12.20 8.02 -27.49
CA GLU A 529 13.07 7.49 -28.55
C GLU A 529 14.55 7.37 -28.14
N THR A 530 15.00 8.16 -27.19
CA THR A 530 16.40 8.18 -26.71
C THR A 530 16.65 7.28 -25.48
N LEU A 531 15.63 6.63 -24.90
CA LEU A 531 15.79 5.70 -23.79
C LEU A 531 16.66 4.49 -24.21
N ARG A 532 17.59 4.10 -23.33
CA ARG A 532 18.51 2.97 -23.53
C ARG A 532 18.41 1.97 -22.38
#